data_e063f4fd74d1d3bf43088b39388853d8
#
_entry.id   e063f4fd74d1d3bf43088b39388853d8
#
_cell.length_a   1.000
_cell.length_b   1.000
_cell.length_c   1.000
_cell.angle_alpha   90.00
_cell.angle_beta   90.00
_cell.angle_gamma   90.00
#
_symmetry.space_group_name_H-M   'P 1'
#
loop_
_entity.id
_entity.type
_entity.pdbx_description
1 polymer ?
#
loop_
_entity_poly.entity_id
_entity_poly.type
_entity_poly.pdbx_seq_one_letter_code
_entity_poly.pdbx_strand_id
1 'polypeptide(L)'
;CIELVNGKEVYHTERDIPLPDEVEHICPDYSIYPSLTQDTAFGFLTRGCPRGCEFCVVGKKEGRCSRKVADLSEFWQGQKNIVLCDPNILACKEWKELLQQLIDSKAWVDFNQGLDIRLMTEEKARMLSQIKMREVHFAWDKYEDKERVLPRLELFAKHFKLGHRAIVYTLVNFDTTLEQDLERIY
;
A
#
# COMPACT_ATOMS: atom_id res chain seq x y z
N CYS A 1 -7.64 -9.72 -16.45
CA CYS A 1 -8.95 -9.31 -17.01
C CYS A 1 -9.52 -10.42 -17.89
N ILE A 2 -10.82 -10.58 -17.90
CA ILE A 2 -11.54 -11.49 -18.82
C ILE A 2 -12.31 -10.60 -19.79
N GLU A 3 -12.11 -10.81 -21.07
CA GLU A 3 -12.85 -10.13 -22.13
C GLU A 3 -13.69 -11.15 -22.90
N LEU A 4 -14.94 -10.79 -23.24
CA LEU A 4 -15.78 -11.59 -24.13
C LEU A 4 -15.59 -11.14 -25.59
N VAL A 5 -14.81 -11.90 -26.35
CA VAL A 5 -14.63 -11.64 -27.77
C VAL A 5 -15.37 -12.70 -28.56
N ASN A 6 -16.38 -12.29 -29.34
CA ASN A 6 -17.25 -13.19 -30.12
C ASN A 6 -17.84 -14.35 -29.29
N GLY A 7 -18.26 -14.05 -28.05
CA GLY A 7 -18.84 -15.05 -27.15
C GLY A 7 -17.87 -16.06 -26.54
N LYS A 8 -16.56 -15.83 -26.68
CA LYS A 8 -15.51 -16.64 -26.03
C LYS A 8 -14.80 -15.79 -24.99
N GLU A 9 -14.54 -16.38 -23.83
CA GLU A 9 -13.72 -15.77 -22.80
C GLU A 9 -12.25 -15.71 -23.25
N VAL A 10 -11.69 -14.50 -23.28
CA VAL A 10 -10.27 -14.25 -23.54
C VAL A 10 -9.65 -13.75 -22.24
N TYR A 11 -8.63 -14.45 -21.77
CA TYR A 11 -7.89 -14.10 -20.55
C TYR A 11 -6.68 -13.23 -20.91
N HIS A 12 -6.69 -11.98 -20.47
CA HIS A 12 -5.55 -11.07 -20.62
C HIS A 12 -4.64 -11.19 -19.41
N THR A 13 -3.58 -11.98 -19.52
CA THR A 13 -2.62 -12.21 -18.42
C THR A 13 -1.43 -11.23 -18.46
N GLU A 14 -1.14 -10.63 -19.59
CA GLU A 14 0.09 -9.83 -19.81
C GLU A 14 -0.14 -8.33 -19.97
N ARG A 15 -1.38 -7.88 -20.16
CA ARG A 15 -1.70 -6.46 -20.29
C ARG A 15 -2.90 -6.11 -19.42
N ASP A 16 -2.70 -5.15 -18.53
CA ASP A 16 -3.84 -4.48 -17.90
C ASP A 16 -4.50 -3.61 -18.98
N ILE A 17 -5.75 -3.89 -19.26
CA ILE A 17 -6.59 -2.99 -20.03
C ILE A 17 -7.02 -1.90 -19.05
N PRO A 18 -6.59 -0.64 -19.23
CA PRO A 18 -7.05 0.43 -18.36
C PRO A 18 -8.58 0.53 -18.46
N LEU A 19 -9.23 0.72 -17.32
CA LEU A 19 -10.64 1.05 -17.33
C LEU A 19 -10.84 2.43 -17.96
N PRO A 20 -11.96 2.68 -18.65
CA PRO A 20 -12.33 4.02 -19.03
C PRO A 20 -12.36 4.97 -17.82
N ASP A 21 -11.94 6.21 -17.99
CA ASP A 21 -11.87 7.18 -16.89
C ASP A 21 -13.20 7.34 -16.17
N GLU A 22 -14.32 7.25 -16.92
CA GLU A 22 -15.67 7.32 -16.35
C GLU A 22 -15.97 6.16 -15.39
N VAL A 23 -15.27 5.03 -15.52
CA VAL A 23 -15.42 3.85 -14.67
C VAL A 23 -14.39 3.86 -13.54
N GLU A 24 -13.16 4.27 -13.84
CA GLU A 24 -12.06 4.28 -12.84
C GLU A 24 -12.36 5.21 -11.66
N HIS A 25 -13.08 6.34 -11.90
CA HIS A 25 -13.40 7.35 -10.90
C HIS A 25 -14.83 7.24 -10.32
N ILE A 26 -15.56 6.13 -10.60
CA ILE A 26 -16.83 5.88 -9.95
C ILE A 26 -16.61 5.35 -8.54
N CYS A 27 -17.33 5.91 -7.56
CA CYS A 27 -17.32 5.35 -6.21
C CYS A 27 -17.83 3.90 -6.24
N PRO A 28 -17.10 2.95 -5.62
CA PRO A 28 -17.53 1.56 -5.58
C PRO A 28 -18.94 1.39 -4.98
N ASP A 29 -19.74 0.51 -5.56
CA ASP A 29 -21.02 0.14 -4.98
C ASP A 29 -20.82 -0.85 -3.82
N TYR A 30 -20.72 -0.31 -2.63
CA TYR A 30 -20.52 -1.08 -1.41
C TYR A 30 -21.75 -1.90 -0.99
N SER A 31 -22.91 -1.74 -1.65
CA SER A 31 -24.12 -2.52 -1.37
C SER A 31 -24.04 -3.95 -1.90
N ILE A 32 -23.13 -4.22 -2.86
CA ILE A 32 -22.97 -5.55 -3.47
C ILE A 32 -22.49 -6.60 -2.44
N TYR A 33 -21.63 -6.19 -1.49
CA TYR A 33 -21.09 -7.07 -0.43
C TYR A 33 -21.25 -6.45 0.97
N PRO A 34 -22.49 -6.22 1.43
CA PRO A 34 -22.74 -5.43 2.64
C PRO A 34 -22.09 -6.01 3.90
N SER A 35 -21.95 -7.34 3.98
CA SER A 35 -21.27 -7.99 5.12
C SER A 35 -19.77 -7.62 5.26
N LEU A 36 -19.12 -7.23 4.16
CA LEU A 36 -17.70 -6.88 4.13
C LEU A 36 -17.48 -5.37 4.06
N THR A 37 -18.40 -4.65 3.45
CA THR A 37 -18.20 -3.25 3.02
C THR A 37 -19.07 -2.25 3.78
N GLN A 38 -19.98 -2.70 4.65
CA GLN A 38 -20.86 -1.81 5.41
C GLN A 38 -20.09 -0.71 6.16
N ASP A 39 -19.00 -1.07 6.81
CA ASP A 39 -18.17 -0.16 7.61
C ASP A 39 -16.76 0.04 7.01
N THR A 40 -16.50 -0.45 5.81
CA THR A 40 -15.14 -0.47 5.23
C THR A 40 -15.15 -0.02 3.78
N ALA A 41 -14.38 1.03 3.48
CA ALA A 41 -14.08 1.47 2.13
C ALA A 41 -12.79 0.83 1.63
N PHE A 42 -12.72 0.50 0.36
CA PHE A 42 -11.56 -0.07 -0.32
C PHE A 42 -11.19 0.82 -1.51
N GLY A 43 -9.91 1.11 -1.67
CA GLY A 43 -9.49 1.90 -2.81
C GLY A 43 -7.98 2.11 -2.92
N PHE A 44 -7.63 2.93 -3.88
CA PHE A 44 -6.27 3.34 -4.18
C PHE A 44 -6.21 4.85 -4.24
N LEU A 45 -5.29 5.45 -3.52
CA LEU A 45 -4.89 6.85 -3.67
C LEU A 45 -3.77 6.98 -4.70
N THR A 46 -2.91 5.93 -4.77
CA THR A 46 -1.75 5.89 -5.67
C THR A 46 -1.64 4.57 -6.40
N ARG A 47 -1.06 4.60 -7.59
CA ARG A 47 -0.69 3.45 -8.40
C ARG A 47 0.77 3.53 -8.79
N GLY A 48 1.39 2.35 -9.00
CA GLY A 48 2.78 2.21 -9.41
C GLY A 48 3.78 2.25 -8.25
N CYS A 49 4.99 1.76 -8.53
CA CYS A 49 6.05 1.69 -7.53
C CYS A 49 7.43 1.83 -8.19
N PRO A 50 8.32 2.73 -7.70
CA PRO A 50 9.64 2.94 -8.29
C PRO A 50 10.65 1.84 -7.99
N ARG A 51 10.31 0.86 -7.12
CA ARG A 51 11.29 -0.14 -6.63
C ARG A 51 11.75 -1.13 -7.68
N GLY A 52 10.87 -1.61 -8.53
CA GLY A 52 11.21 -2.58 -9.56
C GLY A 52 11.77 -3.91 -9.01
N CYS A 53 11.26 -4.37 -7.87
CA CYS A 53 11.63 -5.66 -7.28
C CYS A 53 11.33 -6.79 -8.26
N GLU A 54 12.25 -7.75 -8.41
CA GLU A 54 12.18 -8.80 -9.44
C GLU A 54 10.97 -9.73 -9.24
N PHE A 55 10.63 -9.99 -7.99
CA PHE A 55 9.47 -10.81 -7.62
C PHE A 55 8.13 -10.06 -7.69
N CYS A 56 8.14 -8.72 -7.87
CA CYS A 56 6.95 -7.90 -7.79
C CYS A 56 6.39 -7.56 -9.17
N VAL A 57 5.08 -7.78 -9.35
CA VAL A 57 4.37 -7.50 -10.60
C VAL A 57 4.02 -6.03 -10.79
N VAL A 58 3.97 -5.23 -9.73
CA VAL A 58 3.50 -3.83 -9.75
C VAL A 58 4.25 -2.97 -10.75
N GLY A 59 5.58 -3.02 -10.76
CA GLY A 59 6.38 -2.21 -11.67
C GLY A 59 6.16 -2.53 -13.16
N LYS A 60 5.72 -3.76 -13.48
CA LYS A 60 5.38 -4.19 -14.83
C LYS A 60 3.96 -3.78 -15.23
N LYS A 61 3.01 -3.86 -14.29
CA LYS A 61 1.58 -3.62 -14.53
C LYS A 61 1.20 -2.14 -14.41
N GLU A 62 1.63 -1.49 -13.35
CA GLU A 62 1.21 -0.13 -13.00
C GLU A 62 2.27 0.95 -13.29
N GLY A 63 3.49 0.51 -13.66
CA GLY A 63 4.62 1.39 -13.95
C GLY A 63 5.56 1.64 -12.77
N ARG A 64 6.73 2.20 -13.10
CA ARG A 64 7.83 2.43 -12.16
C ARG A 64 7.84 3.85 -11.56
N CYS A 65 6.65 4.42 -11.35
CA CYS A 65 6.48 5.71 -10.71
C CYS A 65 5.21 5.66 -9.87
N SER A 66 5.32 5.97 -8.57
CA SER A 66 4.13 6.14 -7.74
C SER A 66 3.48 7.48 -8.10
N ARG A 67 2.23 7.43 -8.54
CA ARG A 67 1.46 8.60 -8.94
C ARG A 67 0.11 8.62 -8.24
N LYS A 68 -0.38 9.79 -7.88
CA LYS A 68 -1.75 9.98 -7.39
C LYS A 68 -2.73 9.59 -8.50
N VAL A 69 -3.76 8.82 -8.17
CA VAL A 69 -4.81 8.38 -9.10
C VAL A 69 -6.20 8.77 -8.60
N ALA A 70 -6.40 8.99 -7.31
CA ALA A 70 -7.68 9.40 -6.75
C ALA A 70 -7.49 10.27 -5.50
N ASP A 71 -8.52 11.00 -5.15
CA ASP A 71 -8.72 11.58 -3.82
C ASP A 71 -9.56 10.62 -2.95
N LEU A 72 -9.38 10.69 -1.63
CA LEU A 72 -10.10 9.81 -0.70
C LEU A 72 -11.63 9.87 -0.87
N SER A 73 -12.16 11.05 -1.22
CA SER A 73 -13.58 11.28 -1.45
C SER A 73 -14.17 10.50 -2.62
N GLU A 74 -13.35 9.98 -3.52
CA GLU A 74 -13.82 9.21 -4.69
C GLU A 74 -14.29 7.81 -4.30
N PHE A 75 -13.79 7.23 -3.20
CA PHE A 75 -14.19 5.88 -2.77
C PHE A 75 -14.58 5.78 -1.29
N TRP A 76 -14.38 6.80 -0.47
CA TRP A 76 -14.76 6.83 0.93
C TRP A 76 -15.97 7.77 1.17
N GLN A 77 -17.03 7.24 1.77
CA GLN A 77 -18.29 7.93 2.05
C GLN A 77 -18.60 8.02 3.55
N GLY A 78 -17.56 7.99 4.40
CA GLY A 78 -17.72 8.07 5.85
C GLY A 78 -17.68 6.72 6.57
N GLN A 79 -17.27 5.65 5.91
CA GLN A 79 -17.04 4.33 6.54
C GLN A 79 -16.03 4.46 7.69
N LYS A 80 -16.18 3.62 8.72
CA LYS A 80 -15.28 3.61 9.88
C LYS A 80 -13.88 3.14 9.58
N ASN A 81 -13.74 2.28 8.56
CA ASN A 81 -12.48 1.69 8.14
C ASN A 81 -12.19 2.03 6.68
N ILE A 82 -10.92 2.19 6.37
CA ILE A 82 -10.38 2.37 5.02
C ILE A 82 -9.28 1.35 4.83
N VAL A 83 -9.39 0.54 3.78
CA VAL A 83 -8.35 -0.37 3.33
C VAL A 83 -7.74 0.19 2.05
N LEU A 84 -6.48 0.59 2.12
CA LEU A 84 -5.73 1.10 0.98
C LEU A 84 -4.92 -0.03 0.35
N CYS A 85 -5.11 -0.19 -0.94
CA CYS A 85 -4.39 -1.17 -1.74
C CYS A 85 -3.18 -0.55 -2.48
N ASP A 86 -2.73 0.60 -2.04
CA ASP A 86 -1.64 1.39 -2.61
C ASP A 86 -0.32 0.64 -2.62
N PRO A 87 0.34 0.47 -3.77
CA PRO A 87 1.60 -0.26 -3.84
C PRO A 87 2.75 0.45 -3.12
N ASN A 88 2.79 1.79 -3.15
CA ASN A 88 3.82 2.57 -2.46
C ASN A 88 3.42 4.05 -2.34
N ILE A 89 2.51 4.37 -1.44
CA ILE A 89 2.04 5.74 -1.21
C ILE A 89 3.16 6.70 -0.78
N LEU A 90 4.14 6.21 0.00
CA LEU A 90 5.25 7.05 0.49
C LEU A 90 6.22 7.49 -0.62
N ALA A 91 6.18 6.85 -1.79
CA ALA A 91 6.97 7.23 -2.96
C ALA A 91 6.25 8.26 -3.86
N CYS A 92 4.96 8.49 -3.65
CA CYS A 92 4.19 9.47 -4.40
C CYS A 92 4.66 10.89 -4.07
N LYS A 93 4.69 11.77 -5.06
CA LYS A 93 5.06 13.17 -4.88
C LYS A 93 4.07 13.89 -3.97
N GLU A 94 2.80 13.57 -4.10
CA GLU A 94 1.67 14.14 -3.38
C GLU A 94 1.41 13.44 -2.01
N TRP A 95 2.33 12.61 -1.53
CA TRP A 95 2.18 11.79 -0.31
C TRP A 95 1.66 12.61 0.91
N LYS A 96 2.10 13.86 1.04
CA LYS A 96 1.74 14.72 2.17
C LYS A 96 0.26 15.09 2.16
N GLU A 97 -0.25 15.48 1.00
CA GLU A 97 -1.66 15.78 0.79
C GLU A 97 -2.52 14.54 1.05
N LEU A 98 -2.11 13.39 0.50
CA LEU A 98 -2.82 12.12 0.66
C LEU A 98 -2.88 11.65 2.12
N LEU A 99 -1.76 11.74 2.86
CA LEU A 99 -1.77 11.44 4.29
C LEU A 99 -2.65 12.42 5.08
N GLN A 100 -2.71 13.69 4.67
CA GLN A 100 -3.58 14.68 5.32
C GLN A 100 -5.06 14.31 5.15
N GLN A 101 -5.48 13.86 3.97
CA GLN A 101 -6.85 13.37 3.75
C GLN A 101 -7.20 12.20 4.70
N LEU A 102 -6.25 11.27 4.90
CA LEU A 102 -6.43 10.15 5.82
C LEU A 102 -6.51 10.61 7.30
N ILE A 103 -5.70 11.59 7.70
CA ILE A 103 -5.76 12.18 9.04
C ILE A 103 -7.13 12.83 9.27
N ASP A 104 -7.62 13.59 8.29
CA ASP A 104 -8.88 14.34 8.38
C ASP A 104 -10.10 13.44 8.39
N SER A 105 -10.03 12.27 7.76
CA SER A 105 -11.10 11.27 7.75
C SER A 105 -11.45 10.75 9.15
N LYS A 106 -10.50 10.72 10.07
CA LYS A 106 -10.62 10.08 11.40
C LYS A 106 -10.98 8.59 11.37
N ALA A 107 -11.01 7.96 10.20
CA ALA A 107 -11.24 6.54 10.02
C ALA A 107 -10.05 5.69 10.48
N TRP A 108 -10.27 4.40 10.71
CA TRP A 108 -9.18 3.43 10.87
C TRP A 108 -8.63 3.06 9.51
N VAL A 109 -7.35 3.28 9.29
CA VAL A 109 -6.68 3.04 8.02
C VAL A 109 -5.82 1.79 8.11
N ASP A 110 -5.96 0.93 7.12
CA ASP A 110 -5.08 -0.20 6.85
C ASP A 110 -4.32 0.04 5.53
N PHE A 111 -3.01 0.14 5.62
CA PHE A 111 -2.12 0.15 4.45
C PHE A 111 -1.82 -1.30 4.07
N ASN A 112 -2.79 -1.95 3.43
CA ASN A 112 -2.82 -3.39 3.17
C ASN A 112 -1.58 -3.93 2.42
N GLN A 113 -1.00 -3.14 1.52
CA GLN A 113 0.24 -3.52 0.81
C GLN A 113 1.53 -3.15 1.57
N GLY A 114 1.38 -2.56 2.75
CA GLY A 114 2.49 -2.09 3.57
C GLY A 114 3.08 -0.75 3.14
N LEU A 115 3.94 -0.21 4.01
CA LEU A 115 4.65 1.04 3.79
C LEU A 115 6.13 0.77 3.51
N ASP A 116 6.70 1.45 2.53
CA ASP A 116 8.12 1.37 2.24
C ASP A 116 8.94 2.11 3.31
N ILE A 117 9.40 1.37 4.31
CA ILE A 117 10.16 1.92 5.44
C ILE A 117 11.42 2.67 5.00
N ARG A 118 12.01 2.31 3.86
CA ARG A 118 13.21 2.97 3.31
C ARG A 118 12.98 4.42 2.89
N LEU A 119 11.71 4.81 2.74
CA LEU A 119 11.29 6.19 2.44
C LEU A 119 10.85 6.97 3.68
N MET A 120 10.90 6.37 4.86
CA MET A 120 10.50 6.99 6.10
C MET A 120 11.38 8.20 6.43
N THR A 121 10.74 9.31 6.73
CA THR A 121 11.36 10.52 7.25
C THR A 121 10.66 10.95 8.53
N GLU A 122 11.27 11.86 9.28
CA GLU A 122 10.68 12.44 10.50
C GLU A 122 9.28 13.02 10.24
N GLU A 123 9.12 13.73 9.13
CA GLU A 123 7.83 14.32 8.75
C GLU A 123 6.77 13.25 8.43
N LYS A 124 7.15 12.21 7.66
CA LYS A 124 6.25 11.10 7.34
C LYS A 124 5.84 10.33 8.59
N ALA A 125 6.79 10.00 9.47
CA ALA A 125 6.51 9.30 10.73
C ALA A 125 5.54 10.09 11.61
N ARG A 126 5.75 11.40 11.73
CA ARG A 126 4.87 12.29 12.49
C ARG A 126 3.45 12.39 11.90
N MET A 127 3.32 12.46 10.58
CA MET A 127 1.99 12.46 9.95
C MET A 127 1.29 11.11 10.11
N LEU A 128 2.00 10.01 9.85
CA LEU A 128 1.46 8.66 10.03
C LEU A 128 0.99 8.41 11.48
N SER A 129 1.69 8.97 12.48
CA SER A 129 1.29 8.82 13.89
C SER A 129 -0.06 9.48 14.23
N GLN A 130 -0.57 10.36 13.38
CA GLN A 130 -1.87 11.01 13.52
C GLN A 130 -3.01 10.20 12.88
N ILE A 131 -2.69 9.22 12.04
CA ILE A 131 -3.66 8.31 11.42
C ILE A 131 -3.99 7.19 12.40
N LYS A 132 -5.26 6.86 12.53
CA LYS A 132 -5.67 5.71 13.34
C LYS A 132 -5.35 4.43 12.56
N MET A 133 -4.41 3.66 13.07
CA MET A 133 -4.04 2.35 12.53
C MET A 133 -4.12 1.29 13.62
N ARG A 134 -4.63 0.10 13.29
CA ARG A 134 -4.60 -1.05 14.19
C ARG A 134 -3.27 -1.75 14.12
N GLU A 135 -2.76 -1.90 12.90
CA GLU A 135 -1.49 -2.52 12.55
C GLU A 135 -0.81 -1.69 11.49
N VAL A 136 0.49 -1.79 11.40
CA VAL A 136 1.28 -1.20 10.32
C VAL A 136 2.23 -2.25 9.77
N HIS A 137 2.26 -2.37 8.46
CA HIS A 137 3.04 -3.35 7.75
C HIS A 137 4.20 -2.66 7.03
N PHE A 138 5.39 -3.24 7.15
CA PHE A 138 6.59 -2.87 6.42
C PHE A 138 7.15 -4.10 5.71
N ALA A 139 8.14 -3.90 4.84
CA ALA A 139 8.86 -4.99 4.20
C ALA A 139 10.38 -4.78 4.29
N TRP A 140 11.08 -5.88 4.58
CA TRP A 140 12.54 -5.97 4.50
C TRP A 140 12.94 -7.17 3.64
N ASP A 141 12.83 -7.01 2.33
CA ASP A 141 13.03 -8.11 1.37
C ASP A 141 14.49 -8.37 1.04
N LYS A 142 15.32 -7.31 0.97
CA LYS A 142 16.73 -7.41 0.60
C LYS A 142 17.63 -7.22 1.82
N TYR A 143 18.55 -8.16 2.03
CA TYR A 143 19.48 -8.10 3.15
C TYR A 143 20.36 -6.84 3.14
N GLU A 144 20.82 -6.41 1.98
CA GLU A 144 21.64 -5.21 1.80
C GLU A 144 20.93 -3.90 2.19
N ASP A 145 19.59 -3.91 2.31
CA ASP A 145 18.84 -2.74 2.79
C ASP A 145 18.93 -2.55 4.33
N LYS A 146 19.63 -3.41 5.07
CA LYS A 146 19.78 -3.37 6.53
C LYS A 146 20.08 -1.97 7.07
N GLU A 147 21.11 -1.33 6.55
CA GLU A 147 21.55 0.00 6.97
C GLU A 147 20.54 1.12 6.65
N ARG A 148 19.55 0.83 5.82
CA ARG A 148 18.45 1.74 5.51
C ARG A 148 17.19 1.43 6.30
N VAL A 149 16.92 0.15 6.53
CA VAL A 149 15.69 -0.32 7.17
C VAL A 149 15.75 -0.07 8.67
N LEU A 150 16.78 -0.56 9.36
CA LEU A 150 16.85 -0.51 10.82
C LEU A 150 16.77 0.91 11.40
N PRO A 151 17.57 1.89 10.95
CA PRO A 151 17.49 3.25 11.50
C PRO A 151 16.12 3.91 11.25
N ARG A 152 15.41 3.53 10.18
CA ARG A 152 14.09 4.08 9.86
C ARG A 152 12.96 3.41 10.63
N LEU A 153 13.10 2.13 10.98
CA LEU A 153 12.20 1.47 11.94
C LEU A 153 12.35 2.12 13.31
N GLU A 154 13.58 2.39 13.77
CA GLU A 154 13.84 3.11 15.02
C GLU A 154 13.26 4.53 14.99
N LEU A 155 13.44 5.24 13.87
CA LEU A 155 12.84 6.56 13.67
C LEU A 155 11.32 6.50 13.78
N PHE A 156 10.68 5.56 13.09
CA PHE A 156 9.23 5.39 13.14
C PHE A 156 8.74 5.05 14.56
N ALA A 157 9.46 4.17 15.27
CA ALA A 157 9.13 3.76 16.62
C ALA A 157 9.13 4.91 17.64
N LYS A 158 9.89 5.98 17.41
CA LYS A 158 9.88 7.19 18.25
C LYS A 158 8.53 7.92 18.19
N HIS A 159 7.83 7.86 17.08
CA HIS A 159 6.57 8.55 16.83
C HIS A 159 5.36 7.64 17.04
N PHE A 160 5.54 6.35 16.96
CA PHE A 160 4.46 5.38 17.00
C PHE A 160 4.70 4.33 18.08
N LYS A 161 3.81 4.24 19.07
CA LYS A 161 3.88 3.19 20.08
C LYS A 161 3.46 1.86 19.48
N LEU A 162 4.42 1.16 18.86
CA LEU A 162 4.17 0.00 18.02
C LEU A 162 3.71 -1.21 18.82
N GLY A 163 4.42 -1.59 19.88
CA GLY A 163 4.14 -2.85 20.56
C GLY A 163 4.04 -4.00 19.54
N HIS A 164 2.99 -4.82 19.67
CA HIS A 164 2.72 -5.93 18.74
C HIS A 164 2.02 -5.51 17.43
N ARG A 165 1.92 -4.21 17.14
CA ARG A 165 1.17 -3.69 15.99
C ARG A 165 2.04 -3.35 14.77
N ALA A 166 3.36 -3.54 14.87
CA ALA A 166 4.25 -3.41 13.72
C ALA A 166 4.66 -4.79 13.23
N ILE A 167 4.45 -5.02 11.96
CA ILE A 167 4.79 -6.26 11.28
C ILE A 167 5.79 -5.91 10.18
N VAL A 168 6.91 -6.62 10.14
CA VAL A 168 7.90 -6.50 9.08
C VAL A 168 7.92 -7.80 8.29
N TYR A 169 7.39 -7.77 7.07
CA TYR A 169 7.47 -8.90 6.16
C TYR A 169 8.90 -9.08 5.68
N THR A 170 9.39 -10.30 5.72
CA THR A 170 10.72 -10.66 5.26
C THR A 170 10.63 -11.74 4.20
N LEU A 171 11.08 -11.43 2.98
CA LEU A 171 11.15 -12.43 1.91
C LEU A 171 12.38 -13.30 2.16
N VAL A 172 12.15 -14.59 2.43
CA VAL A 172 13.20 -15.57 2.72
C VAL A 172 13.49 -16.45 1.50
N ASN A 173 14.71 -16.95 1.44
CA ASN A 173 15.15 -17.88 0.36
C ASN A 173 15.05 -17.27 -1.06
N PHE A 174 15.21 -15.94 -1.16
CA PHE A 174 15.29 -15.22 -2.43
C PHE A 174 16.54 -14.32 -2.42
N ASP A 175 17.58 -14.74 -3.13
CA ASP A 175 18.92 -14.10 -3.14
C ASP A 175 19.53 -13.87 -1.74
N THR A 176 19.23 -14.74 -0.79
CA THR A 176 19.72 -14.67 0.59
C THR A 176 20.18 -16.02 1.10
N THR A 177 21.15 -16.01 2.05
CA THR A 177 21.53 -17.20 2.79
C THR A 177 20.62 -17.43 4.00
N LEU A 178 20.59 -18.63 4.53
CA LEU A 178 19.82 -18.94 5.76
C LEU A 178 20.25 -18.05 6.93
N GLU A 179 21.54 -17.75 7.07
CA GLU A 179 22.06 -16.88 8.13
C GLU A 179 21.49 -15.46 7.99
N GLN A 180 21.50 -14.92 6.76
CA GLN A 180 20.92 -13.60 6.46
C GLN A 180 19.41 -13.56 6.71
N ASP A 181 18.69 -14.63 6.41
CA ASP A 181 17.27 -14.74 6.68
C ASP A 181 17.02 -14.78 8.19
N LEU A 182 17.75 -15.59 8.94
CA LEU A 182 17.64 -15.65 10.40
C LEU A 182 17.96 -14.31 11.05
N GLU A 183 19.00 -13.60 10.60
CA GLU A 183 19.36 -12.29 11.13
C GLU A 183 18.27 -11.22 10.92
N ARG A 184 17.45 -11.35 9.86
CA ARG A 184 16.34 -10.43 9.60
C ARG A 184 15.09 -10.76 10.42
N ILE A 185 14.98 -12.00 10.91
CA ILE A 185 13.83 -12.48 11.67
C ILE A 185 14.04 -12.31 13.18
N TYR A 186 15.28 -12.46 13.65
CA TYR A 186 15.66 -12.35 15.06
C TYR A 186 16.35 -11.03 15.40
#